data_2d854d3f624deb5e2cf063c7b0c5ae98
#
_entry.id   2d854d3f624deb5e2cf063c7b0c5ae98
#
_cell.length_a   1.000
_cell.length_b   1.000
_cell.length_c   1.000
_cell.angle_alpha   90.00
_cell.angle_beta   90.00
_cell.angle_gamma   90.00
#
_symmetry.space_group_name_H-M   'P 1'
#
loop_
_entity.id
_entity.type
_entity.pdbx_description
1 polymer ?
#
loop_
_entity_poly.entity_id
_entity_poly.type
_entity_poly.pdbx_seq_one_letter_code
_entity_poly.pdbx_strand_id
1 'polypeptide(L)'
;LRNQAGNEKSGSFDIHARTMCGKFIDVEMQRAIQEDFLDRIELYSMLLSANAKIAMDAEATAKQREEHPYLMPTVYSIWICNFRVSFCRHFREELALFRTADVGKPHPLTVYPKKKYIIIDLTRYVPQEGESLENQWIELFRNMPTANAMPHGVDKVVRAVYRQLLVKKATE
;
A
#
# COMPACT_ATOMS: atom_id res chain seq x y z
N LEU A 1 16.00 20.86 -12.19
CA LEU A 1 16.97 20.29 -11.25
C LEU A 1 17.82 19.28 -12.02
N ARG A 2 19.11 19.57 -12.20
CA ARG A 2 20.06 18.70 -12.89
C ARG A 2 20.36 17.49 -12.00
N ASN A 3 20.17 16.29 -12.54
CA ASN A 3 20.60 15.04 -11.97
C ASN A 3 22.13 15.06 -11.82
N GLN A 4 22.64 15.02 -10.59
CA GLN A 4 23.98 14.60 -10.32
C GLN A 4 23.93 13.07 -10.12
N ALA A 5 24.64 12.36 -10.96
CA ALA A 5 24.80 10.92 -10.89
C ALA A 5 25.47 10.53 -9.57
N GLY A 6 24.76 9.88 -8.70
CA GLY A 6 25.23 9.33 -7.44
C GLY A 6 24.11 8.56 -6.77
N ASN A 7 24.09 7.24 -6.94
CA ASN A 7 23.19 6.28 -6.27
C ASN A 7 21.74 6.76 -6.13
N GLU A 8 21.06 6.91 -7.24
CA GLU A 8 19.61 6.96 -7.24
C GLU A 8 19.09 5.65 -6.65
N LYS A 9 18.65 5.70 -5.40
CA LYS A 9 17.64 4.74 -4.94
C LYS A 9 16.41 5.02 -5.79
N SER A 10 16.35 4.42 -6.98
CA SER A 10 15.13 4.40 -7.76
C SER A 10 14.09 3.76 -6.85
N GLY A 11 13.09 4.52 -6.44
CA GLY A 11 11.96 3.99 -5.68
C GLY A 11 11.21 3.04 -6.61
N SER A 12 11.62 1.78 -6.65
CA SER A 12 10.83 0.72 -7.26
C SER A 12 9.77 0.34 -6.25
N PHE A 13 8.52 0.55 -6.60
CA PHE A 13 7.38 0.04 -5.82
C PHE A 13 7.27 -1.47 -6.03
N ASP A 14 6.93 -2.20 -4.97
CA ASP A 14 6.76 -3.66 -5.06
C ASP A 14 5.56 -4.01 -5.95
N ILE A 15 4.44 -3.33 -5.77
CA ILE A 15 3.26 -3.44 -6.63
C ILE A 15 2.65 -2.06 -6.83
N HIS A 16 2.56 -1.61 -8.08
CA HIS A 16 1.88 -0.39 -8.46
C HIS A 16 0.66 -0.72 -9.32
N ALA A 17 -0.51 -0.26 -8.91
CA ALA A 17 -1.76 -0.56 -9.59
C ALA A 17 -2.67 0.68 -9.72
N ARG A 18 -3.58 0.63 -10.70
CA ARG A 18 -4.64 1.60 -10.85
C ARG A 18 -5.99 0.88 -10.89
N THR A 19 -6.94 1.35 -10.09
CA THR A 19 -8.29 0.80 -10.11
C THR A 19 -9.07 1.29 -11.33
N MET A 20 -10.13 0.58 -11.70
CA MET A 20 -11.04 1.01 -12.78
C MET A 20 -11.69 2.37 -12.52
N CYS A 21 -11.84 2.79 -11.26
CA CYS A 21 -12.35 4.11 -10.88
C CYS A 21 -11.25 5.18 -10.74
N GLY A 22 -10.04 4.93 -11.29
CA GLY A 22 -8.96 5.91 -11.39
C GLY A 22 -8.17 6.18 -10.11
N LYS A 23 -8.29 5.34 -9.07
CA LYS A 23 -7.46 5.44 -7.87
C LYS A 23 -6.13 4.75 -8.09
N PHE A 24 -5.04 5.35 -7.61
CA PHE A 24 -3.70 4.78 -7.67
C PHE A 24 -3.36 4.08 -6.34
N ILE A 25 -2.78 2.92 -6.45
CA ILE A 25 -2.45 2.07 -5.30
C ILE A 25 -0.98 1.68 -5.42
N ASP A 26 -0.27 1.81 -4.34
CA ASP A 26 1.05 1.29 -4.15
C ASP A 26 1.05 0.33 -2.97
N VAL A 27 1.61 -0.86 -3.15
CA VAL A 27 1.75 -1.87 -2.09
C VAL A 27 3.22 -2.17 -1.92
N GLU A 28 3.73 -1.92 -0.72
CA GLU A 28 5.10 -2.14 -0.31
C GLU A 28 5.18 -3.26 0.73
N MET A 29 6.10 -4.20 0.53
CA MET A 29 6.37 -5.26 1.49
C MET A 29 7.68 -5.00 2.23
N GLN A 30 7.61 -4.95 3.57
CA GLN A 30 8.74 -4.65 4.42
C GLN A 30 9.06 -5.83 5.36
N ARG A 31 10.28 -6.38 5.25
CA ARG A 31 10.72 -7.52 6.05
C ARG A 31 11.33 -7.15 7.39
N ALA A 32 11.94 -5.97 7.47
CA ALA A 32 12.64 -5.51 8.67
C ALA A 32 12.36 -4.03 8.92
N ILE A 33 12.38 -3.65 10.19
CA ILE A 33 12.24 -2.26 10.62
C ILE A 33 13.43 -1.45 10.11
N GLN A 34 13.15 -0.22 9.72
CA GLN A 34 14.16 0.79 9.37
C GLN A 34 13.97 2.00 10.29
N GLU A 35 15.05 2.67 10.65
CA GLU A 35 14.98 3.84 11.55
C GLU A 35 14.05 4.92 11.01
N ASP A 36 14.14 5.19 9.70
CA ASP A 36 13.35 6.23 9.03
C ASP A 36 12.08 5.68 8.37
N PHE A 37 11.41 4.72 9.01
CA PHE A 37 10.27 4.02 8.39
C PHE A 37 9.12 4.97 8.03
N LEU A 38 8.76 5.92 8.90
CA LEU A 38 7.71 6.90 8.60
C LEU A 38 8.13 7.87 7.49
N ASP A 39 9.37 8.31 7.48
CA ASP A 39 9.89 9.19 6.42
C ASP A 39 9.90 8.47 5.07
N ARG A 40 10.20 7.17 5.08
CA ARG A 40 10.10 6.32 3.89
C ARG A 40 8.66 6.22 3.39
N ILE A 41 7.69 5.97 4.28
CA ILE A 41 6.27 5.95 3.94
C ILE A 41 5.87 7.27 3.27
N GLU A 42 6.25 8.40 3.84
CA GLU A 42 5.92 9.72 3.31
C GLU A 42 6.59 9.97 1.96
N LEU A 43 7.87 9.67 1.82
CA LEU A 43 8.62 9.82 0.57
C LEU A 43 7.96 9.03 -0.58
N TYR A 44 7.67 7.75 -0.37
CA TYR A 44 7.04 6.90 -1.38
C TYR A 44 5.63 7.38 -1.73
N SER A 45 4.87 7.81 -0.72
CA SER A 45 3.54 8.37 -0.93
C SER A 45 3.57 9.69 -1.71
N MET A 46 4.60 10.53 -1.54
CA MET A 46 4.79 11.74 -2.34
C MET A 46 5.14 11.38 -3.80
N LEU A 47 6.04 10.42 -4.01
CA LEU A 47 6.40 9.93 -5.35
C LEU A 47 5.19 9.32 -6.05
N LEU A 48 4.41 8.50 -5.36
CA LEU A 48 3.16 7.96 -5.88
C LEU A 48 2.20 9.07 -6.30
N SER A 49 2.01 10.08 -5.45
CA SER A 49 1.11 11.19 -5.72
C SER A 49 1.55 12.00 -6.95
N ALA A 50 2.86 12.26 -7.09
CA ALA A 50 3.43 12.98 -8.22
C ALA A 50 3.25 12.18 -9.53
N ASN A 51 3.60 10.89 -9.53
CA ASN A 51 3.46 10.01 -10.68
C ASN A 51 1.98 9.85 -11.09
N ALA A 52 1.10 9.70 -10.12
CA ALA A 52 -0.34 9.59 -10.35
C ALA A 52 -0.91 10.89 -10.97
N LYS A 53 -0.44 12.05 -10.54
CA LYS A 53 -0.81 13.36 -11.14
C LYS A 53 -0.35 13.45 -12.59
N ILE A 54 0.90 13.10 -12.87
CA ILE A 54 1.45 13.09 -14.24
C ILE A 54 0.62 12.17 -15.14
N ALA A 55 0.32 10.96 -14.68
CA ALA A 55 -0.50 10.00 -15.44
C ALA A 55 -1.92 10.53 -15.71
N MET A 56 -2.56 11.10 -14.70
CA MET A 56 -3.89 11.71 -14.83
C MET A 56 -3.88 12.88 -15.81
N ASP A 57 -2.87 13.75 -15.77
CA ASP A 57 -2.76 14.90 -16.66
C ASP A 57 -2.46 14.50 -18.11
N ALA A 58 -1.75 13.41 -18.32
CA ALA A 58 -1.49 12.88 -19.66
C ALA A 58 -2.78 12.39 -20.35
N GLU A 59 -3.75 11.90 -19.58
CA GLU A 59 -5.05 11.45 -20.08
C GLU A 59 -6.10 12.59 -20.18
N ALA A 60 -5.88 13.70 -19.48
CA ALA A 60 -6.81 14.82 -19.44
C ALA A 60 -6.72 15.68 -20.71
N THR A 61 -7.84 16.28 -21.13
CA THR A 61 -7.89 17.29 -22.18
C THR A 61 -7.19 18.57 -21.74
N ALA A 62 -6.78 19.41 -22.71
CA ALA A 62 -6.20 20.72 -22.39
C ALA A 62 -7.14 21.58 -21.52
N LYS A 63 -8.44 21.60 -21.84
CA LYS A 63 -9.47 22.29 -21.08
C LYS A 63 -9.56 21.80 -19.63
N GLN A 64 -9.57 20.49 -19.41
CA GLN A 64 -9.63 19.93 -18.05
C GLN A 64 -8.40 20.29 -17.21
N ARG A 65 -7.21 20.33 -17.82
CA ARG A 65 -5.98 20.75 -17.13
C ARG A 65 -5.99 22.22 -16.76
N GLU A 66 -6.53 23.06 -17.64
CA GLU A 66 -6.65 24.52 -17.39
C GLU A 66 -7.68 24.83 -16.31
N GLU A 67 -8.85 24.17 -16.35
CA GLU A 67 -9.91 24.38 -15.35
C GLU A 67 -9.54 23.82 -13.96
N HIS A 68 -8.73 22.76 -13.92
CA HIS A 68 -8.40 22.06 -12.66
C HIS A 68 -6.90 21.74 -12.53
N PRO A 69 -6.01 22.73 -12.58
CA PRO A 69 -4.55 22.52 -12.63
C PRO A 69 -3.99 21.80 -11.39
N TYR A 70 -4.64 21.95 -10.24
CA TYR A 70 -4.23 21.35 -8.96
C TYR A 70 -5.06 20.13 -8.54
N LEU A 71 -5.93 19.63 -9.43
CA LEU A 71 -6.69 18.42 -9.14
C LEU A 71 -5.75 17.22 -8.98
N MET A 72 -5.77 16.61 -7.82
CA MET A 72 -4.98 15.40 -7.52
C MET A 72 -5.84 14.15 -7.64
N PRO A 73 -5.29 13.04 -8.13
CA PRO A 73 -5.95 11.73 -8.04
C PRO A 73 -6.00 11.24 -6.59
N THR A 74 -6.83 10.23 -6.34
CA THR A 74 -6.82 9.52 -5.05
C THR A 74 -5.72 8.47 -5.05
N VAL A 75 -4.88 8.47 -4.01
CA VAL A 75 -3.77 7.53 -3.84
C VAL A 75 -3.89 6.77 -2.53
N TYR A 76 -3.54 5.48 -2.58
CA TYR A 76 -3.45 4.59 -1.43
C TYR A 76 -2.02 4.05 -1.35
N SER A 77 -1.34 4.30 -0.26
CA SER A 77 -0.03 3.75 0.06
C SER A 77 -0.22 2.66 1.11
N ILE A 78 -0.03 1.40 0.71
CA ILE A 78 -0.29 0.21 1.52
C ILE A 78 1.04 -0.43 1.90
N TRP A 79 1.29 -0.60 3.19
CA TRP A 79 2.53 -1.13 3.73
C TRP A 79 2.26 -2.43 4.49
N ILE A 80 2.79 -3.53 3.99
CA ILE A 80 2.68 -4.85 4.60
C ILE A 80 3.99 -5.13 5.33
N CYS A 81 3.94 -5.11 6.67
CA CYS A 81 5.11 -5.17 7.53
C CYS A 81 5.21 -6.52 8.24
N ASN A 82 6.33 -7.24 8.03
CA ASN A 82 6.64 -8.49 8.75
C ASN A 82 7.47 -8.22 10.02
N PHE A 83 7.18 -7.10 10.67
CA PHE A 83 7.75 -6.71 11.97
C PHE A 83 6.72 -5.89 12.73
N ARG A 84 6.91 -5.76 14.05
CA ARG A 84 6.03 -4.98 14.89
C ARG A 84 6.21 -3.50 14.66
N VAL A 85 5.15 -2.86 14.16
CA VAL A 85 5.14 -1.42 13.91
C VAL A 85 4.78 -0.71 15.22
N SER A 86 5.69 0.11 15.76
CA SER A 86 5.61 0.67 17.11
C SER A 86 4.39 1.56 17.35
N PHE A 87 3.98 2.33 16.34
CA PHE A 87 2.85 3.24 16.44
C PHE A 87 1.49 2.60 16.10
N CYS A 88 1.46 1.36 15.58
CA CYS A 88 0.23 0.63 15.30
C CYS A 88 -0.31 -0.03 16.57
N ARG A 89 -1.62 0.07 16.81
CA ARG A 89 -2.34 -0.60 17.89
C ARG A 89 -3.01 -1.89 17.42
N HIS A 90 -3.50 -1.89 16.18
CA HIS A 90 -4.19 -3.00 15.53
C HIS A 90 -3.34 -3.57 14.38
N PHE A 91 -3.72 -4.74 13.87
CA PHE A 91 -3.02 -5.35 12.74
C PHE A 91 -3.17 -4.54 11.45
N ARG A 92 -4.22 -3.73 11.34
CA ARG A 92 -4.49 -2.82 10.24
C ARG A 92 -4.80 -1.43 10.79
N GLU A 93 -4.01 -0.46 10.38
CA GLU A 93 -4.22 0.96 10.72
C GLU A 93 -4.36 1.79 9.45
N GLU A 94 -5.29 2.75 9.49
CA GLU A 94 -5.41 3.79 8.47
C GLU A 94 -4.96 5.13 9.03
N LEU A 95 -4.04 5.79 8.33
CA LEU A 95 -3.62 7.13 8.67
C LEU A 95 -4.17 8.10 7.63
N ALA A 96 -4.71 9.21 8.10
CA ALA A 96 -5.28 10.25 7.27
C ALA A 96 -5.05 11.63 7.90
N LEU A 97 -5.23 12.69 7.12
CA LEU A 97 -5.06 14.05 7.58
C LEU A 97 -6.35 14.56 8.23
N PHE A 98 -6.26 14.92 9.50
CA PHE A 98 -7.34 15.54 10.28
C PHE A 98 -6.91 16.89 10.84
N ARG A 99 -7.88 17.71 11.24
CA ARG A 99 -7.59 18.90 12.04
C ARG A 99 -7.15 18.51 13.45
N THR A 100 -6.13 19.16 14.00
CA THR A 100 -5.68 18.89 15.37
C THR A 100 -6.78 19.12 16.41
N ALA A 101 -7.69 20.07 16.14
CA ALA A 101 -8.87 20.31 16.98
C ALA A 101 -9.91 19.17 16.98
N ASP A 102 -9.79 18.21 16.06
CA ASP A 102 -10.68 17.06 15.93
C ASP A 102 -10.07 15.77 16.53
N VAL A 103 -8.83 15.83 17.04
CA VAL A 103 -8.18 14.71 17.73
C VAL A 103 -8.98 14.35 18.98
N GLY A 104 -9.32 13.07 19.11
CA GLY A 104 -10.14 12.56 20.23
C GLY A 104 -11.65 12.66 20.02
N LYS A 105 -12.15 13.26 18.96
CA LYS A 105 -13.57 13.19 18.61
C LYS A 105 -13.94 11.81 18.09
N PRO A 106 -15.17 11.33 18.32
CA PRO A 106 -15.60 9.99 17.89
C PRO A 106 -15.54 9.78 16.38
N HIS A 107 -15.78 10.83 15.60
CA HIS A 107 -15.81 10.78 14.13
C HIS A 107 -15.12 12.02 13.53
N PRO A 108 -13.79 12.10 13.58
CA PRO A 108 -13.08 13.22 13.01
C PRO A 108 -13.21 13.23 11.48
N LEU A 109 -13.49 14.41 10.92
CA LEU A 109 -13.61 14.57 9.47
C LEU A 109 -12.22 14.67 8.83
N THR A 110 -11.97 13.81 7.84
CA THR A 110 -10.75 13.88 7.04
C THR A 110 -10.71 15.17 6.24
N VAL A 111 -9.66 15.96 6.42
CA VAL A 111 -9.46 17.23 5.71
C VAL A 111 -9.09 16.99 4.25
N TYR A 112 -8.29 15.95 3.97
CA TYR A 112 -7.86 15.61 2.63
C TYR A 112 -8.07 14.11 2.37
N PRO A 113 -9.22 13.72 1.78
CA PRO A 113 -9.59 12.31 1.62
C PRO A 113 -8.87 11.59 0.46
N LYS A 114 -8.09 12.33 -0.35
CA LYS A 114 -7.45 11.77 -1.56
C LYS A 114 -6.13 11.04 -1.28
N LYS A 115 -5.59 11.12 -0.08
CA LYS A 115 -4.36 10.45 0.33
C LYS A 115 -4.63 9.59 1.56
N LYS A 116 -4.33 8.31 1.47
CA LYS A 116 -4.48 7.36 2.58
C LYS A 116 -3.24 6.50 2.71
N TYR A 117 -2.84 6.25 3.94
CA TYR A 117 -1.85 5.25 4.29
C TYR A 117 -2.56 4.10 4.98
N ILE A 118 -2.25 2.89 4.56
CA ILE A 118 -2.77 1.67 5.17
C ILE A 118 -1.56 0.85 5.60
N ILE A 119 -1.44 0.59 6.89
CA ILE A 119 -0.33 -0.16 7.46
C ILE A 119 -0.88 -1.46 7.99
N ILE A 120 -0.32 -2.57 7.53
CA ILE A 120 -0.68 -3.93 7.91
C ILE A 120 0.51 -4.53 8.66
N ASP A 121 0.37 -4.65 9.98
CA ASP A 121 1.34 -5.31 10.87
C ASP A 121 1.00 -6.80 10.96
N LEU A 122 1.68 -7.62 10.17
CA LEU A 122 1.45 -9.07 10.10
C LEU A 122 1.69 -9.77 11.44
N THR A 123 2.51 -9.18 12.33
CA THR A 123 2.80 -9.78 13.64
C THR A 123 1.64 -9.67 14.63
N ARG A 124 0.69 -8.77 14.36
CA ARG A 124 -0.52 -8.55 15.17
C ARG A 124 -1.75 -9.26 14.61
N TYR A 125 -1.65 -9.82 13.42
CA TYR A 125 -2.77 -10.51 12.79
C TYR A 125 -3.09 -11.80 13.54
N VAL A 126 -4.36 -11.97 13.89
CA VAL A 126 -4.90 -13.20 14.47
C VAL A 126 -5.90 -13.76 13.46
N PRO A 127 -5.69 -14.99 12.97
CA PRO A 127 -6.62 -15.65 12.06
C PRO A 127 -8.03 -15.69 12.64
N GLN A 128 -9.04 -15.41 11.82
CA GLN A 128 -10.45 -15.46 12.21
C GLN A 128 -11.17 -16.53 11.42
N GLU A 129 -12.15 -17.21 12.05
CA GLU A 129 -13.04 -18.13 11.36
C GLU A 129 -13.91 -17.38 10.35
N GLY A 130 -14.08 -17.93 9.13
CA GLY A 130 -14.86 -17.30 8.07
C GLY A 130 -14.03 -16.27 7.28
N GLU A 131 -12.99 -16.73 6.62
CA GLU A 131 -11.98 -15.91 5.98
C GLU A 131 -12.53 -15.02 4.86
N SER A 132 -12.54 -13.71 5.11
CA SER A 132 -12.71 -12.71 4.06
C SER A 132 -11.55 -12.82 3.04
N LEU A 133 -11.76 -12.34 1.83
CA LEU A 133 -10.70 -12.29 0.81
C LEU A 133 -9.47 -11.51 1.32
N GLU A 134 -9.67 -10.45 2.10
CA GLU A 134 -8.60 -9.67 2.75
C GLU A 134 -7.77 -10.56 3.68
N ASN A 135 -8.41 -11.35 4.53
CA ASN A 135 -7.71 -12.26 5.45
C ASN A 135 -6.92 -13.33 4.70
N GLN A 136 -7.46 -13.87 3.60
CA GLN A 136 -6.73 -14.84 2.77
C GLN A 136 -5.45 -14.23 2.16
N TRP A 137 -5.48 -12.97 1.75
CA TRP A 137 -4.29 -12.24 1.30
C TRP A 137 -3.29 -12.03 2.43
N ILE A 138 -3.75 -11.65 3.61
CA ILE A 138 -2.88 -11.46 4.79
C ILE A 138 -2.20 -12.77 5.17
N GLU A 139 -2.94 -13.89 5.19
CA GLU A 139 -2.40 -15.22 5.43
C GLU A 139 -1.38 -15.64 4.35
N LEU A 140 -1.65 -15.35 3.09
CA LEU A 140 -0.67 -15.57 2.02
C LEU A 140 0.63 -14.84 2.32
N PHE A 141 0.59 -13.54 2.57
CA PHE A 141 1.79 -12.74 2.82
C PHE A 141 2.55 -13.19 4.08
N ARG A 142 1.83 -13.53 5.14
CA ARG A 142 2.41 -14.03 6.39
C ARG A 142 3.14 -15.34 6.21
N ASN A 143 2.53 -16.27 5.46
CA ASN A 143 3.03 -17.63 5.29
C ASN A 143 3.95 -17.79 4.06
N MET A 144 4.04 -16.79 3.20
CA MET A 144 4.82 -16.83 1.96
C MET A 144 6.25 -17.39 2.13
N PRO A 145 7.03 -17.03 3.17
CA PRO A 145 8.38 -17.55 3.35
C PRO A 145 8.42 -19.06 3.65
N THR A 146 7.39 -19.60 4.32
CA THR A 146 7.35 -20.97 4.86
C THR A 146 6.35 -21.88 4.17
N ALA A 147 5.49 -21.34 3.29
CA ALA A 147 4.45 -22.11 2.61
C ALA A 147 5.04 -23.24 1.77
N ASN A 148 4.68 -24.49 2.10
CA ASN A 148 5.06 -25.70 1.36
C ASN A 148 3.85 -26.34 0.67
N ALA A 149 2.64 -25.90 1.00
CA ALA A 149 1.39 -26.37 0.42
C ALA A 149 0.38 -25.24 0.33
N MET A 150 -0.59 -25.41 -0.55
CA MET A 150 -1.69 -24.47 -0.71
C MET A 150 -2.79 -24.81 0.31
N PRO A 151 -3.30 -23.83 1.08
CA PRO A 151 -4.43 -24.04 1.97
C PRO A 151 -5.70 -24.46 1.21
N HIS A 152 -6.59 -25.19 1.88
CA HIS A 152 -7.90 -25.52 1.33
C HIS A 152 -8.84 -24.30 1.38
N GLY A 153 -9.81 -24.24 0.45
CA GLY A 153 -10.89 -23.24 0.49
C GLY A 153 -10.51 -21.82 0.07
N VAL A 154 -9.27 -21.57 -0.35
CA VAL A 154 -8.86 -20.22 -0.77
C VAL A 154 -9.51 -19.77 -2.09
N ASP A 155 -9.76 -18.47 -2.20
CA ASP A 155 -10.28 -17.82 -3.41
C ASP A 155 -9.39 -18.12 -4.64
N LYS A 156 -10.00 -18.08 -5.82
CA LYS A 156 -9.32 -18.42 -7.10
C LYS A 156 -8.11 -17.52 -7.37
N VAL A 157 -8.18 -16.24 -7.00
CA VAL A 157 -7.10 -15.28 -7.24
C VAL A 157 -5.94 -15.55 -6.29
N VAL A 158 -6.21 -15.72 -5.00
CA VAL A 158 -5.21 -16.09 -3.98
C VAL A 158 -4.56 -17.43 -4.33
N ARG A 159 -5.36 -18.40 -4.79
CA ARG A 159 -4.90 -19.71 -5.26
C ARG A 159 -3.90 -19.62 -6.42
N ALA A 160 -4.16 -18.71 -7.37
CA ALA A 160 -3.26 -18.49 -8.50
C ALA A 160 -1.87 -18.04 -8.04
N VAL A 161 -1.81 -17.13 -7.06
CA VAL A 161 -0.54 -16.65 -6.49
C VAL A 161 0.17 -17.73 -5.70
N TYR A 162 -0.54 -18.53 -4.89
CA TYR A 162 0.06 -19.68 -4.21
C TYR A 162 0.71 -20.67 -5.19
N ARG A 163 0.05 -20.98 -6.32
CA ARG A 163 0.60 -21.86 -7.35
C ARG A 163 1.92 -21.34 -7.89
N GLN A 164 1.99 -20.05 -8.25
CA GLN A 164 3.24 -19.45 -8.75
C GLN A 164 4.36 -19.49 -7.71
N LEU A 165 4.02 -19.25 -6.45
CA LEU A 165 4.96 -19.27 -5.33
C LEU A 165 5.56 -20.68 -5.10
N LEU A 166 4.70 -21.72 -5.12
CA LEU A 166 5.12 -23.10 -4.92
C LEU A 166 5.95 -23.61 -6.09
N VAL A 167 5.62 -23.25 -7.34
CA VAL A 167 6.42 -23.59 -8.51
C VAL A 167 7.81 -22.96 -8.42
N LYS A 168 7.91 -21.68 -8.07
CA LYS A 168 9.19 -21.00 -7.91
C LYS A 168 10.08 -21.69 -6.87
N LYS A 169 9.53 -22.03 -5.70
CA LYS A 169 10.26 -22.75 -4.65
C LYS A 169 10.71 -24.17 -5.05
N ALA A 170 9.98 -24.82 -5.93
CA ALA A 170 10.36 -26.16 -6.42
C ALA A 170 11.49 -26.15 -7.45
N THR A 171 11.81 -24.96 -7.99
CA THR A 171 12.85 -24.75 -9.02
C THR A 171 14.12 -24.08 -8.47
N GLU A 172 14.12 -23.64 -7.24
CA GLU A 172 15.29 -23.18 -6.46
C GLU A 172 15.92 -24.33 -5.68
#